data_495e2b4ab1b21c67c0bfb695b6159935
#
_entry.id   495e2b4ab1b21c67c0bfb695b6159935
#
_cell.length_a   1.000
_cell.length_b   1.000
_cell.length_c   1.000
_cell.angle_alpha   90.00
_cell.angle_beta   90.00
_cell.angle_gamma   90.00
#
_symmetry.space_group_name_H-M   'P 1'
#
loop_
_entity.id
_entity.type
_entity.pdbx_description
1 polymer ?
#
loop_
_entity_poly.entity_id
_entity_poly.type
_entity_poly.pdbx_seq_one_letter_code
_entity_poly.pdbx_strand_id
1 'polypeptide(L)'
;MRASIDELPAFGALSGVMKDNHYWFGSSGFLFTSPWVVTRDTVRHAAVILLTAGREPVEVQAAGQVFSACATAVAPLTRRGLCAMNTGLVSLHIFPPHPCFRAFHGVPAPGVLTMDRAQFALFDADLMRAYEGRLTLADARELFEDLVTVAVRQLPRQAQDWRGDRLHDLLRDHPACSLPHLARELGLSYTGASHYFSRVVGLPLRSYQLWLKHLSAAELRLRGGTLTEIAHASGFVDSSHLCRSWQASYGLSPSYARDASRVRIHA
;
A
#
# COMPACT_ATOMS: atom_id res chain seq x y z
N MET A 1 -14.96 -9.29 -25.43
CA MET A 1 -14.67 -10.22 -24.31
C MET A 1 -13.34 -9.76 -23.74
N ARG A 2 -13.29 -9.25 -22.49
CA ARG A 2 -12.01 -8.86 -21.86
C ARG A 2 -11.28 -10.15 -21.48
N ALA A 3 -9.97 -10.22 -21.73
CA ALA A 3 -9.15 -11.35 -21.32
C ALA A 3 -9.19 -11.49 -19.78
N SER A 4 -9.23 -12.72 -19.29
CA SER A 4 -9.14 -12.97 -17.85
C SER A 4 -7.81 -12.43 -17.31
N ILE A 5 -7.78 -11.95 -16.05
CA ILE A 5 -6.56 -11.48 -15.38
C ILE A 5 -5.45 -12.56 -15.38
N ASP A 6 -5.84 -13.84 -15.43
CA ASP A 6 -4.93 -14.98 -15.48
C ASP A 6 -4.25 -15.17 -16.83
N GLU A 7 -4.86 -14.67 -17.91
CA GLU A 7 -4.33 -14.75 -19.28
C GLU A 7 -3.39 -13.58 -19.61
N LEU A 8 -3.44 -12.50 -18.83
CA LEU A 8 -2.61 -11.32 -19.05
C LEU A 8 -1.19 -11.53 -18.48
N PRO A 9 -0.14 -11.00 -19.15
CA PRO A 9 1.19 -11.02 -18.59
C PRO A 9 1.20 -10.25 -17.25
N ALA A 10 1.75 -10.85 -16.19
CA ALA A 10 1.89 -10.16 -14.92
C ALA A 10 2.84 -8.95 -15.04
N PHE A 11 2.65 -7.93 -14.20
CA PHE A 11 3.37 -6.66 -14.23
C PHE A 11 4.89 -6.83 -14.27
N GLY A 12 5.44 -7.83 -13.56
CA GLY A 12 6.87 -8.15 -13.61
C GLY A 12 7.38 -8.55 -15.00
N ALA A 13 6.58 -9.25 -15.79
CA ALA A 13 6.90 -9.62 -17.17
C ALA A 13 6.76 -8.43 -18.13
N LEU A 14 5.82 -7.52 -17.83
CA LEU A 14 5.56 -6.30 -18.62
C LEU A 14 6.51 -5.15 -18.26
N SER A 15 7.29 -5.28 -17.21
CA SER A 15 8.20 -4.22 -16.73
C SER A 15 9.20 -3.74 -17.79
N GLY A 16 9.46 -4.54 -18.83
CA GLY A 16 10.28 -4.18 -19.99
C GLY A 16 9.65 -3.16 -20.94
N VAL A 17 8.33 -3.02 -20.91
CA VAL A 17 7.56 -2.23 -21.89
C VAL A 17 6.94 -0.99 -21.27
N MET A 18 6.83 -0.93 -19.94
CA MET A 18 6.07 0.12 -19.25
C MET A 18 6.94 1.31 -18.92
N LYS A 19 6.46 2.49 -19.33
CA LYS A 19 7.01 3.80 -19.03
C LYS A 19 5.96 4.61 -18.26
N ASP A 20 6.37 5.74 -17.68
CA ASP A 20 5.49 6.72 -17.06
C ASP A 20 4.77 6.22 -15.79
N ASN A 21 5.49 5.47 -14.95
CA ASN A 21 5.06 5.19 -13.59
C ASN A 21 5.61 6.28 -12.66
N HIS A 22 4.73 6.87 -11.84
CA HIS A 22 5.12 7.91 -10.89
C HIS A 22 4.88 7.46 -9.45
N TYR A 23 5.82 7.79 -8.55
CA TYR A 23 5.72 7.55 -7.11
C TYR A 23 6.01 8.85 -6.36
N TRP A 24 5.12 9.23 -5.45
CA TRP A 24 5.32 10.31 -4.48
C TRP A 24 5.31 9.71 -3.09
N PHE A 25 6.47 9.69 -2.43
CA PHE A 25 6.61 9.12 -1.11
C PHE A 25 6.38 10.15 -0.02
N GLY A 26 5.56 9.79 0.98
CA GLY A 26 5.38 10.49 2.23
C GLY A 26 5.74 9.60 3.42
N SER A 27 5.76 10.17 4.63
CA SER A 27 6.04 9.42 5.88
C SER A 27 4.95 8.41 6.24
N SER A 28 3.71 8.69 5.85
CA SER A 28 2.51 7.90 6.22
C SER A 28 1.95 7.07 5.07
N GLY A 29 2.56 7.15 3.88
CA GLY A 29 2.10 6.45 2.70
C GLY A 29 2.77 6.92 1.43
N PHE A 30 2.30 6.43 0.29
CA PHE A 30 2.72 6.92 -1.02
C PHE A 30 1.56 6.89 -2.02
N LEU A 31 1.65 7.78 -2.99
CA LEU A 31 0.80 7.80 -4.17
C LEU A 31 1.58 7.18 -5.34
N PHE A 32 0.91 6.33 -6.10
CA PHE A 32 1.47 5.65 -7.27
C PHE A 32 0.52 5.78 -8.44
N THR A 33 1.05 6.08 -9.61
CA THR A 33 0.28 6.08 -10.87
C THR A 33 0.93 5.18 -11.90
N SER A 34 0.10 4.59 -12.75
CA SER A 34 0.57 3.73 -13.82
C SER A 34 -0.46 3.63 -14.95
N PRO A 35 -0.03 3.65 -16.21
CA PRO A 35 -0.91 3.36 -17.33
C PRO A 35 -1.32 1.89 -17.40
N TRP A 36 -0.51 1.00 -16.80
CA TRP A 36 -0.73 -0.43 -16.91
C TRP A 36 -0.18 -1.20 -15.70
N VAL A 37 -1.06 -1.85 -14.95
CA VAL A 37 -0.71 -2.73 -13.83
C VAL A 37 -1.49 -4.04 -13.94
N VAL A 38 -0.78 -5.16 -13.96
CA VAL A 38 -1.37 -6.49 -13.77
C VAL A 38 -0.56 -7.22 -12.70
N THR A 39 -1.20 -7.50 -11.56
CA THR A 39 -0.59 -8.29 -10.47
C THR A 39 -1.47 -9.47 -10.13
N ARG A 40 -0.85 -10.55 -9.64
CA ARG A 40 -1.54 -11.76 -9.17
C ARG A 40 -1.05 -12.09 -7.77
N ASP A 41 -1.95 -12.59 -6.94
CA ASP A 41 -1.62 -13.16 -5.62
C ASP A 41 -0.74 -12.28 -4.73
N THR A 42 -0.85 -10.95 -4.84
CA THR A 42 -0.10 -10.03 -4.00
C THR A 42 -0.79 -9.84 -2.65
N VAL A 43 0.02 -9.70 -1.59
CA VAL A 43 -0.43 -9.42 -0.23
C VAL A 43 0.31 -8.21 0.30
N ARG A 44 -0.37 -7.07 0.43
CA ARG A 44 0.24 -5.81 0.88
C ARG A 44 -0.03 -5.54 2.35
N HIS A 45 0.97 -5.03 3.05
CA HIS A 45 0.83 -4.59 4.44
C HIS A 45 0.12 -3.24 4.56
N ALA A 46 0.20 -2.41 3.53
CA ALA A 46 -0.53 -1.16 3.43
C ALA A 46 -2.01 -1.39 3.14
N ALA A 47 -2.89 -0.54 3.65
CA ALA A 47 -4.21 -0.38 3.09
C ALA A 47 -4.10 0.34 1.74
N VAL A 48 -5.03 0.09 0.82
CA VAL A 48 -4.93 0.65 -0.53
C VAL A 48 -6.25 1.26 -0.96
N ILE A 49 -6.18 2.44 -1.56
CA ILE A 49 -7.27 3.05 -2.31
C ILE A 49 -6.86 3.02 -3.78
N LEU A 50 -7.73 2.51 -4.64
CA LEU A 50 -7.57 2.51 -6.09
C LEU A 50 -8.60 3.48 -6.67
N LEU A 51 -8.13 4.48 -7.38
CA LEU A 51 -8.96 5.45 -8.10
C LEU A 51 -8.56 5.45 -9.57
N THR A 52 -9.48 5.85 -10.43
CA THR A 52 -9.17 6.09 -11.84
C THR A 52 -9.31 7.59 -12.15
N ALA A 53 -8.31 8.16 -12.82
CA ALA A 53 -8.41 9.49 -13.40
C ALA A 53 -9.30 9.50 -14.66
N GLY A 54 -9.49 8.33 -15.29
CA GLY A 54 -10.39 8.10 -16.41
C GLY A 54 -11.77 7.58 -15.99
N ARG A 55 -12.53 7.10 -16.97
CA ARG A 55 -13.87 6.51 -16.78
C ARG A 55 -13.85 4.98 -16.75
N GLU A 56 -12.76 4.36 -17.17
CA GLU A 56 -12.62 2.91 -17.19
C GLU A 56 -12.33 2.36 -15.80
N PRO A 57 -13.06 1.32 -15.34
CA PRO A 57 -12.85 0.76 -14.02
C PRO A 57 -11.55 -0.06 -13.95
N VAL A 58 -11.00 -0.18 -12.76
CA VAL A 58 -10.01 -1.20 -12.41
C VAL A 58 -10.70 -2.46 -11.95
N GLU A 59 -10.06 -3.61 -12.15
CA GLU A 59 -10.54 -4.89 -11.65
C GLU A 59 -9.65 -5.40 -10.52
N VAL A 60 -10.28 -5.73 -9.40
CA VAL A 60 -9.63 -6.35 -8.24
C VAL A 60 -10.22 -7.74 -8.06
N GLN A 61 -9.38 -8.77 -8.08
CA GLN A 61 -9.78 -10.15 -7.84
C GLN A 61 -9.37 -10.56 -6.42
N ALA A 62 -10.31 -11.00 -5.61
CA ALA A 62 -10.05 -11.48 -4.24
C ALA A 62 -11.02 -12.61 -3.89
N ALA A 63 -10.50 -13.69 -3.30
CA ALA A 63 -11.28 -14.87 -2.90
C ALA A 63 -12.23 -15.41 -3.98
N GLY A 64 -11.78 -15.43 -5.24
CA GLY A 64 -12.57 -15.91 -6.38
C GLY A 64 -13.65 -14.93 -6.90
N GLN A 65 -13.74 -13.73 -6.32
CA GLN A 65 -14.66 -12.68 -6.75
C GLN A 65 -13.91 -11.60 -7.52
N VAL A 66 -14.59 -10.96 -8.49
CA VAL A 66 -14.06 -9.83 -9.27
C VAL A 66 -14.86 -8.58 -8.90
N PHE A 67 -14.15 -7.53 -8.50
CA PHE A 67 -14.68 -6.21 -8.21
C PHE A 67 -14.22 -5.26 -9.31
N SER A 68 -15.15 -4.68 -10.06
CA SER A 68 -14.87 -3.75 -11.16
C SER A 68 -15.44 -2.38 -10.81
N ALA A 69 -14.58 -1.39 -10.55
CA ALA A 69 -15.01 -0.05 -10.13
C ALA A 69 -13.94 1.02 -10.40
N CYS A 70 -14.38 2.28 -10.47
CA CYS A 70 -13.49 3.45 -10.59
C CYS A 70 -12.97 3.96 -9.23
N ALA A 71 -13.50 3.44 -8.13
CA ALA A 71 -13.03 3.71 -6.78
C ALA A 71 -13.18 2.46 -5.91
N THR A 72 -12.09 2.00 -5.30
CA THR A 72 -12.06 0.76 -4.51
C THR A 72 -11.13 0.92 -3.31
N ALA A 73 -11.60 0.52 -2.12
CA ALA A 73 -10.76 0.36 -0.93
C ALA A 73 -10.38 -1.11 -0.76
N VAL A 74 -9.13 -1.38 -0.40
CA VAL A 74 -8.63 -2.72 -0.12
C VAL A 74 -7.98 -2.75 1.26
N ALA A 75 -8.44 -3.67 2.09
CA ALA A 75 -7.91 -3.88 3.43
C ALA A 75 -6.45 -4.38 3.38
N PRO A 76 -5.63 -4.06 4.40
CA PRO A 76 -4.29 -4.62 4.52
C PRO A 76 -4.37 -6.16 4.59
N LEU A 77 -3.31 -6.82 4.14
CA LEU A 77 -3.15 -8.27 4.07
C LEU A 77 -4.18 -9.02 3.20
N THR A 78 -5.02 -8.30 2.44
CA THR A 78 -5.90 -8.93 1.46
C THR A 78 -5.07 -9.53 0.32
N ARG A 79 -5.20 -10.86 0.12
CA ARG A 79 -4.62 -11.54 -1.04
C ARG A 79 -5.45 -11.21 -2.28
N ARG A 80 -4.81 -10.61 -3.29
CA ARG A 80 -5.52 -10.10 -4.45
C ARG A 80 -4.71 -10.10 -5.74
N GLY A 81 -5.42 -10.16 -6.87
CA GLY A 81 -4.99 -9.71 -8.18
C GLY A 81 -5.49 -8.30 -8.47
N LEU A 82 -4.79 -7.56 -9.31
CA LEU A 82 -5.19 -6.25 -9.82
C LEU A 82 -4.97 -6.21 -11.32
N CYS A 83 -5.99 -5.76 -12.05
CA CYS A 83 -5.89 -5.45 -13.48
C CYS A 83 -6.33 -3.99 -13.69
N ALA A 84 -5.41 -3.16 -14.15
CA ALA A 84 -5.63 -1.77 -14.53
C ALA A 84 -4.86 -1.51 -15.83
N MET A 85 -5.56 -1.50 -16.95
CA MET A 85 -4.97 -1.29 -18.27
C MET A 85 -5.63 -0.07 -18.92
N ASN A 86 -4.84 0.98 -19.14
CA ASN A 86 -5.31 2.26 -19.70
C ASN A 86 -6.50 2.87 -18.95
N THR A 87 -6.57 2.62 -17.62
CA THR A 87 -7.66 3.09 -16.76
C THR A 87 -7.36 4.45 -16.12
N GLY A 88 -6.12 4.94 -16.24
CA GLY A 88 -5.68 6.12 -15.49
C GLY A 88 -5.51 5.81 -14.00
N LEU A 89 -4.90 4.68 -13.64
CA LEU A 89 -4.77 4.24 -12.26
C LEU A 89 -4.01 5.25 -11.41
N VAL A 90 -4.65 5.67 -10.32
CA VAL A 90 -4.06 6.38 -9.18
C VAL A 90 -4.28 5.54 -7.94
N SER A 91 -3.20 5.03 -7.35
CA SER A 91 -3.22 4.11 -6.21
C SER A 91 -2.57 4.75 -4.99
N LEU A 92 -3.31 4.85 -3.90
CA LEU A 92 -2.81 5.34 -2.61
C LEU A 92 -2.49 4.14 -1.72
N HIS A 93 -1.30 4.14 -1.16
CA HIS A 93 -0.84 3.12 -0.22
C HIS A 93 -0.69 3.74 1.17
N ILE A 94 -1.63 3.45 2.05
CA ILE A 94 -1.69 4.00 3.41
C ILE A 94 -0.90 3.07 4.33
N PHE A 95 0.11 3.60 5.00
CA PHE A 95 0.97 2.84 5.89
C PHE A 95 0.38 2.64 7.28
N PRO A 96 0.77 1.61 8.02
CA PRO A 96 0.28 1.33 9.37
C PRO A 96 0.38 2.50 10.38
N PRO A 97 1.39 3.39 10.33
CA PRO A 97 1.44 4.55 11.21
C PRO A 97 0.45 5.67 10.88
N HIS A 98 -0.20 5.61 9.72
CA HIS A 98 -1.19 6.63 9.34
C HIS A 98 -2.40 6.59 10.28
N PRO A 99 -2.89 7.73 10.80
CA PRO A 99 -4.02 7.77 11.73
C PRO A 99 -5.28 7.08 11.22
N CYS A 100 -5.53 7.18 9.92
CA CYS A 100 -6.70 6.58 9.26
C CYS A 100 -6.52 5.11 8.89
N PHE A 101 -5.33 4.52 9.06
CA PHE A 101 -5.06 3.14 8.63
C PHE A 101 -6.04 2.12 9.23
N ARG A 102 -6.36 2.28 10.52
CA ARG A 102 -7.28 1.40 11.24
C ARG A 102 -8.68 1.34 10.61
N ALA A 103 -9.16 2.42 10.00
CA ALA A 103 -10.49 2.44 9.38
C ALA A 103 -10.65 1.35 8.31
N PHE A 104 -9.57 0.99 7.61
CA PHE A 104 -9.57 -0.02 6.55
C PHE A 104 -9.80 -1.45 7.05
N HIS A 105 -9.70 -1.72 8.36
CA HIS A 105 -10.12 -3.00 8.95
C HIS A 105 -11.64 -3.18 8.98
N GLY A 106 -12.39 -2.09 8.77
CA GLY A 106 -13.83 -2.13 8.57
C GLY A 106 -14.26 -2.63 7.19
N VAL A 107 -13.34 -2.75 6.24
CA VAL A 107 -13.66 -3.30 4.92
C VAL A 107 -14.07 -4.76 5.07
N PRO A 108 -15.30 -5.12 4.63
CA PRO A 108 -15.83 -6.47 4.83
C PRO A 108 -15.05 -7.52 4.03
N ALA A 109 -15.16 -8.79 4.43
CA ALA A 109 -14.62 -9.89 3.64
C ALA A 109 -15.18 -9.86 2.20
N PRO A 110 -14.36 -10.09 1.19
CA PRO A 110 -12.98 -10.60 1.22
C PRO A 110 -11.91 -9.51 1.32
N GLY A 111 -12.18 -8.35 1.89
CA GLY A 111 -11.21 -7.27 2.07
C GLY A 111 -11.17 -6.27 0.91
N VAL A 112 -12.23 -6.22 0.12
CA VAL A 112 -12.40 -5.28 -1.01
C VAL A 112 -13.76 -4.61 -0.91
N LEU A 113 -13.79 -3.29 -1.00
CA LEU A 113 -15.02 -2.49 -0.97
C LEU A 113 -15.04 -1.51 -2.15
N THR A 114 -16.06 -1.61 -2.97
CA THR A 114 -16.36 -0.61 -4.00
C THR A 114 -16.88 0.66 -3.34
N MET A 115 -16.29 1.80 -3.69
CA MET A 115 -16.65 3.12 -3.18
C MET A 115 -17.41 3.93 -4.23
N ASP A 116 -18.18 4.91 -3.77
CA ASP A 116 -18.81 5.89 -4.66
C ASP A 116 -17.75 6.85 -5.23
N ARG A 117 -17.44 6.69 -6.51
CA ARG A 117 -16.47 7.52 -7.25
C ARG A 117 -16.88 9.00 -7.28
N ALA A 118 -18.18 9.32 -7.24
CA ALA A 118 -18.66 10.70 -7.29
C ALA A 118 -18.21 11.53 -6.06
N GLN A 119 -17.97 10.91 -4.92
CA GLN A 119 -17.43 11.57 -3.74
C GLN A 119 -16.02 12.14 -3.94
N PHE A 120 -15.30 11.65 -4.94
CA PHE A 120 -13.95 12.10 -5.30
C PHE A 120 -13.93 13.10 -6.47
N ALA A 121 -15.10 13.53 -6.98
CA ALA A 121 -15.19 14.35 -8.19
C ALA A 121 -14.47 15.70 -8.08
N LEU A 122 -14.39 16.29 -6.88
CA LEU A 122 -13.66 17.53 -6.64
C LEU A 122 -12.15 17.41 -6.97
N PHE A 123 -11.61 16.21 -6.97
CA PHE A 123 -10.18 15.93 -7.19
C PHE A 123 -9.88 15.44 -8.61
N ASP A 124 -10.84 15.47 -9.54
CA ASP A 124 -10.65 14.91 -10.90
C ASP A 124 -9.47 15.58 -11.64
N ALA A 125 -9.32 16.89 -11.51
CA ALA A 125 -8.21 17.61 -12.11
C ALA A 125 -6.86 17.21 -11.50
N ASP A 126 -6.80 17.02 -10.18
CA ASP A 126 -5.57 16.63 -9.48
C ASP A 126 -5.23 15.15 -9.69
N LEU A 127 -6.24 14.28 -9.79
CA LEU A 127 -6.04 12.89 -10.18
C LEU A 127 -5.43 12.79 -11.59
N MET A 128 -5.88 13.63 -12.52
CA MET A 128 -5.31 13.69 -13.87
C MET A 128 -3.88 14.24 -13.84
N ARG A 129 -3.63 15.32 -13.08
CA ARG A 129 -2.27 15.87 -12.88
C ARG A 129 -1.32 14.84 -12.26
N ALA A 130 -1.82 14.05 -11.28
CA ALA A 130 -1.06 12.94 -10.70
C ALA A 130 -0.73 11.89 -11.75
N TYR A 131 -1.74 11.45 -12.50
CA TYR A 131 -1.56 10.43 -13.54
C TYR A 131 -0.54 10.85 -14.62
N GLU A 132 -0.53 12.11 -14.98
CA GLU A 132 0.43 12.70 -15.94
C GLU A 132 1.80 13.05 -15.32
N GLY A 133 2.00 12.80 -14.04
CA GLY A 133 3.26 13.08 -13.34
C GLY A 133 3.54 14.56 -13.13
N ARG A 134 2.52 15.42 -13.11
CA ARG A 134 2.61 16.88 -13.04
C ARG A 134 2.41 17.47 -11.64
N LEU A 135 2.28 16.62 -10.60
CA LEU A 135 2.21 17.10 -9.22
C LEU A 135 3.60 17.38 -8.66
N THR A 136 3.70 18.43 -7.85
CA THR A 136 4.82 18.59 -6.92
C THR A 136 4.68 17.58 -5.77
N LEU A 137 5.74 17.37 -5.00
CA LEU A 137 5.69 16.51 -3.82
C LEU A 137 4.72 17.05 -2.75
N ALA A 138 4.64 18.38 -2.61
CA ALA A 138 3.72 19.04 -1.68
C ALA A 138 2.26 18.81 -2.10
N ASP A 139 1.91 19.09 -3.37
CA ASP A 139 0.57 18.87 -3.91
C ASP A 139 0.15 17.39 -3.78
N ALA A 140 1.08 16.47 -4.05
CA ALA A 140 0.80 15.04 -3.97
C ALA A 140 0.53 14.58 -2.52
N ARG A 141 1.20 15.18 -1.52
CA ARG A 141 0.94 14.91 -0.10
C ARG A 141 -0.42 15.44 0.34
N GLU A 142 -0.77 16.66 -0.05
CA GLU A 142 -2.08 17.25 0.24
C GLU A 142 -3.19 16.40 -0.39
N LEU A 143 -3.08 16.11 -1.68
CA LEU A 143 -4.03 15.25 -2.39
C LEU A 143 -4.17 13.87 -1.73
N PHE A 144 -3.06 13.27 -1.28
CA PHE A 144 -3.09 11.97 -0.59
C PHE A 144 -3.94 12.03 0.68
N GLU A 145 -3.74 13.02 1.55
CA GLU A 145 -4.48 13.18 2.81
C GLU A 145 -5.97 13.45 2.56
N ASP A 146 -6.29 14.29 1.58
CA ASP A 146 -7.67 14.61 1.21
C ASP A 146 -8.41 13.38 0.67
N LEU A 147 -7.80 12.63 -0.25
CA LEU A 147 -8.38 11.42 -0.81
C LEU A 147 -8.57 10.33 0.26
N VAL A 148 -7.62 10.18 1.19
CA VAL A 148 -7.77 9.28 2.34
C VAL A 148 -8.94 9.69 3.21
N THR A 149 -9.09 10.99 3.49
CA THR A 149 -10.19 11.53 4.28
C THR A 149 -11.56 11.23 3.64
N VAL A 150 -11.70 11.44 2.33
CA VAL A 150 -12.92 11.11 1.59
C VAL A 150 -13.22 9.62 1.60
N ALA A 151 -12.19 8.79 1.39
CA ALA A 151 -12.35 7.34 1.40
C ALA A 151 -12.83 6.83 2.77
N VAL A 152 -12.22 7.29 3.86
CA VAL A 152 -12.55 6.83 5.23
C VAL A 152 -14.00 7.15 5.60
N ARG A 153 -14.58 8.22 5.09
CA ARG A 153 -16.01 8.54 5.31
C ARG A 153 -16.95 7.50 4.70
N GLN A 154 -16.49 6.77 3.69
CA GLN A 154 -17.27 5.72 3.03
C GLN A 154 -17.03 4.32 3.64
N LEU A 155 -16.06 4.17 4.54
CA LEU A 155 -15.78 2.90 5.20
C LEU A 155 -16.73 2.66 6.39
N PRO A 156 -17.04 1.39 6.72
CA PRO A 156 -17.78 1.07 7.93
C PRO A 156 -17.08 1.61 9.19
N ARG A 157 -17.85 2.26 10.05
CA ARG A 157 -17.32 2.83 11.29
C ARG A 157 -16.78 1.76 12.21
N GLN A 158 -15.57 1.97 12.70
CA GLN A 158 -14.94 1.14 13.74
C GLN A 158 -15.16 1.75 15.11
N ALA A 159 -15.34 0.92 16.14
CA ALA A 159 -15.40 1.38 17.51
C ALA A 159 -14.07 2.04 17.91
N GLN A 160 -14.15 3.23 18.50
CA GLN A 160 -12.97 3.91 19.05
C GLN A 160 -12.46 3.16 20.28
N ASP A 161 -11.15 2.93 20.35
CA ASP A 161 -10.46 2.38 21.52
C ASP A 161 -9.36 3.39 21.91
N TRP A 162 -9.57 4.11 23.03
CA TRP A 162 -8.64 5.12 23.56
C TRP A 162 -7.21 4.58 23.82
N ARG A 163 -7.08 3.27 24.09
CA ARG A 163 -5.77 2.62 24.22
C ARG A 163 -5.05 2.51 22.88
N GLY A 164 -5.80 2.62 21.77
CA GLY A 164 -5.24 2.62 20.43
C GLY A 164 -4.35 3.83 20.19
N ASP A 165 -4.76 5.00 20.68
CA ASP A 165 -4.00 6.24 20.49
C ASP A 165 -2.62 6.13 21.17
N ARG A 166 -2.55 5.56 22.40
CA ARG A 166 -1.27 5.34 23.09
C ARG A 166 -0.37 4.36 22.33
N LEU A 167 -0.92 3.32 21.73
CA LEU A 167 -0.12 2.38 20.93
C LEU A 167 0.40 3.07 19.67
N HIS A 168 -0.41 3.89 19.02
CA HIS A 168 0.03 4.68 17.85
C HIS A 168 1.15 5.65 18.22
N ASP A 169 1.09 6.31 19.36
CA ASP A 169 2.15 7.18 19.84
C ASP A 169 3.46 6.38 20.09
N LEU A 170 3.36 5.24 20.77
CA LEU A 170 4.51 4.36 20.99
C LEU A 170 5.14 3.88 19.67
N LEU A 171 4.33 3.56 18.65
CA LEU A 171 4.84 3.13 17.35
C LEU A 171 5.41 4.28 16.52
N ARG A 172 4.92 5.51 16.72
CA ARG A 172 5.49 6.71 16.09
C ARG A 172 6.89 6.99 16.64
N ASP A 173 7.04 6.90 17.95
CA ASP A 173 8.31 7.19 18.61
C ASP A 173 9.31 6.02 18.50
N HIS A 174 8.82 4.79 18.50
CA HIS A 174 9.58 3.55 18.41
C HIS A 174 9.00 2.55 17.42
N PRO A 175 9.10 2.79 16.10
CA PRO A 175 8.50 1.92 15.07
C PRO A 175 8.92 0.45 15.15
N ALA A 176 10.19 0.19 15.51
CA ALA A 176 10.75 -1.15 15.59
C ALA A 176 10.63 -1.80 17.00
N CYS A 177 9.67 -1.34 17.83
CA CYS A 177 9.52 -1.87 19.18
C CYS A 177 9.24 -3.38 19.20
N SER A 178 9.81 -4.03 20.21
CA SER A 178 9.62 -5.47 20.44
C SER A 178 8.32 -5.75 21.21
N LEU A 179 7.79 -6.97 21.06
CA LEU A 179 6.60 -7.37 21.81
C LEU A 179 6.78 -7.33 23.33
N PRO A 180 7.96 -7.71 23.93
CA PRO A 180 8.21 -7.51 25.37
C PRO A 180 8.17 -6.05 25.78
N HIS A 181 8.67 -5.13 24.96
CA HIS A 181 8.59 -3.70 25.22
C HIS A 181 7.13 -3.23 25.24
N LEU A 182 6.35 -3.57 24.25
CA LEU A 182 4.93 -3.24 24.18
C LEU A 182 4.14 -3.81 25.37
N ALA A 183 4.41 -5.06 25.75
CA ALA A 183 3.76 -5.70 26.89
C ALA A 183 4.00 -4.89 28.18
N ARG A 184 5.23 -4.47 28.42
CA ARG A 184 5.61 -3.66 29.57
C ARG A 184 4.94 -2.28 29.55
N GLU A 185 5.02 -1.54 28.44
CA GLU A 185 4.46 -0.19 28.30
C GLU A 185 2.92 -0.16 28.40
N LEU A 186 2.26 -1.24 27.98
CA LEU A 186 0.80 -1.34 28.02
C LEU A 186 0.26 -2.05 29.26
N GLY A 187 1.14 -2.55 30.15
CA GLY A 187 0.76 -3.31 31.33
C GLY A 187 0.04 -4.64 30.99
N LEU A 188 0.42 -5.28 29.89
CA LEU A 188 -0.20 -6.51 29.37
C LEU A 188 0.75 -7.70 29.47
N SER A 189 0.18 -8.91 29.49
CA SER A 189 0.96 -10.12 29.26
C SER A 189 1.49 -10.15 27.80
N TYR A 190 2.50 -10.97 27.53
CA TYR A 190 3.05 -11.15 26.19
C TYR A 190 1.97 -11.49 25.14
N THR A 191 1.12 -12.47 25.46
CA THR A 191 0.00 -12.88 24.61
C THR A 191 -1.03 -11.77 24.46
N GLY A 192 -1.36 -11.09 25.57
CA GLY A 192 -2.27 -9.95 25.61
C GLY A 192 -1.78 -8.79 24.72
N ALA A 193 -0.49 -8.46 24.78
CA ALA A 193 0.12 -7.43 23.97
C ALA A 193 0.09 -7.79 22.47
N SER A 194 0.33 -9.06 22.11
CA SER A 194 0.25 -9.53 20.72
C SER A 194 -1.16 -9.40 20.15
N HIS A 195 -2.16 -9.84 20.89
CA HIS A 195 -3.57 -9.71 20.48
C HIS A 195 -4.02 -8.25 20.43
N TYR A 196 -3.61 -7.48 21.43
CA TYR A 196 -3.93 -6.06 21.49
C TYR A 196 -3.32 -5.30 20.30
N PHE A 197 -2.02 -5.52 20.03
CA PHE A 197 -1.33 -4.96 18.87
C PHE A 197 -2.07 -5.27 17.56
N SER A 198 -2.37 -6.55 17.32
CA SER A 198 -3.04 -6.98 16.09
C SER A 198 -4.43 -6.35 15.94
N ARG A 199 -5.17 -6.19 17.04
CA ARG A 199 -6.50 -5.57 17.04
C ARG A 199 -6.43 -4.07 16.79
N VAL A 200 -5.43 -3.37 17.33
CA VAL A 200 -5.32 -1.90 17.26
C VAL A 200 -4.64 -1.46 15.97
N VAL A 201 -3.48 -2.04 15.66
CA VAL A 201 -2.73 -1.73 14.44
C VAL A 201 -3.37 -2.40 13.23
N GLY A 202 -4.08 -3.54 13.46
CA GLY A 202 -4.75 -4.30 12.42
C GLY A 202 -3.82 -5.18 11.60
N LEU A 203 -2.57 -5.27 11.99
CA LEU A 203 -1.59 -6.20 11.45
C LEU A 203 -1.04 -7.05 12.59
N PRO A 204 -0.80 -8.36 12.39
CA PRO A 204 0.05 -9.12 13.29
C PRO A 204 1.42 -8.43 13.41
N LEU A 205 1.99 -8.41 14.61
CA LEU A 205 3.29 -7.74 14.84
C LEU A 205 4.38 -8.22 13.88
N ARG A 206 4.39 -9.52 13.54
CA ARG A 206 5.32 -10.08 12.55
C ARG A 206 5.16 -9.45 11.16
N SER A 207 3.93 -9.22 10.73
CA SER A 207 3.62 -8.56 9.45
C SER A 207 4.02 -7.10 9.47
N TYR A 208 3.79 -6.41 10.58
CA TYR A 208 4.24 -5.04 10.79
C TYR A 208 5.78 -4.93 10.76
N GLN A 209 6.50 -5.82 11.43
CA GLN A 209 7.96 -5.88 11.39
C GLN A 209 8.50 -6.18 9.98
N LEU A 210 7.83 -7.05 9.22
CA LEU A 210 8.18 -7.31 7.83
C LEU A 210 7.97 -6.07 6.95
N TRP A 211 6.88 -5.34 7.19
CA TRP A 211 6.63 -4.06 6.52
C TRP A 211 7.75 -3.04 6.81
N LEU A 212 8.21 -2.92 8.07
CA LEU A 212 9.34 -2.05 8.44
C LEU A 212 10.61 -2.41 7.67
N LYS A 213 10.91 -3.70 7.53
CA LYS A 213 12.04 -4.16 6.72
C LYS A 213 11.90 -3.77 5.24
N HIS A 214 10.69 -3.87 4.69
CA HIS A 214 10.42 -3.42 3.32
C HIS A 214 10.59 -1.91 3.17
N LEU A 215 10.12 -1.12 4.14
CA LEU A 215 10.28 0.34 4.14
C LEU A 215 11.76 0.72 4.15
N SER A 216 12.54 0.14 5.08
CA SER A 216 13.98 0.34 5.17
C SER A 216 14.69 -0.07 3.87
N ALA A 217 14.32 -1.20 3.27
CA ALA A 217 14.88 -1.63 1.99
C ALA A 217 14.54 -0.66 0.86
N ALA A 218 13.34 -0.07 0.85
CA ALA A 218 12.94 0.95 -0.13
C ALA A 218 13.80 2.22 -0.01
N GLU A 219 13.99 2.72 1.21
CA GLU A 219 14.81 3.90 1.50
C GLU A 219 16.28 3.69 1.14
N LEU A 220 16.87 2.56 1.58
CA LEU A 220 18.25 2.21 1.27
C LEU A 220 18.48 2.09 -0.24
N ARG A 221 17.50 1.55 -0.96
CA ARG A 221 17.57 1.42 -2.41
C ARG A 221 17.65 2.77 -3.13
N LEU A 222 16.98 3.80 -2.63
CA LEU A 222 17.07 5.15 -3.17
C LEU A 222 18.46 5.76 -2.99
N ARG A 223 19.18 5.34 -1.95
CA ARG A 223 20.56 5.80 -1.66
C ARG A 223 21.62 5.05 -2.48
N GLY A 224 21.26 3.96 -3.14
CA GLY A 224 22.19 3.10 -3.90
C GLY A 224 22.65 1.88 -3.12
N GLY A 225 23.62 1.13 -3.66
CA GLY A 225 24.13 -0.10 -3.08
C GLY A 225 23.67 -1.37 -3.80
N THR A 226 24.27 -2.50 -3.48
CA THR A 226 23.90 -3.81 -4.02
C THR A 226 22.66 -4.37 -3.31
N LEU A 227 21.93 -5.29 -3.94
CA LEU A 227 20.79 -5.95 -3.30
C LEU A 227 21.20 -6.72 -2.04
N THR A 228 22.42 -7.23 -1.98
CA THR A 228 22.95 -7.95 -0.81
C THR A 228 23.16 -7.00 0.37
N GLU A 229 23.79 -5.85 0.14
CA GLU A 229 23.99 -4.82 1.16
C GLU A 229 22.63 -4.29 1.68
N ILE A 230 21.70 -4.01 0.77
CA ILE A 230 20.34 -3.54 1.14
C ILE A 230 19.61 -4.60 1.96
N ALA A 231 19.68 -5.88 1.58
CA ALA A 231 19.03 -6.96 2.32
C ALA A 231 19.55 -7.03 3.75
N HIS A 232 20.86 -7.08 3.95
CA HIS A 232 21.45 -7.14 5.29
C HIS A 232 21.14 -5.88 6.11
N ALA A 233 21.30 -4.69 5.55
CA ALA A 233 21.05 -3.43 6.24
C ALA A 233 19.57 -3.24 6.62
N SER A 234 18.63 -3.83 5.86
CA SER A 234 17.19 -3.82 6.16
C SER A 234 16.72 -5.02 7.00
N GLY A 235 17.63 -5.89 7.45
CA GLY A 235 17.35 -7.00 8.35
C GLY A 235 16.77 -8.25 7.68
N PHE A 236 16.98 -8.42 6.36
CA PHE A 236 16.75 -9.70 5.68
C PHE A 236 17.99 -10.61 5.79
N VAL A 237 17.77 -11.92 5.73
CA VAL A 237 18.86 -12.92 5.81
C VAL A 237 19.80 -12.80 4.60
N ASP A 238 19.23 -12.63 3.42
CA ASP A 238 19.94 -12.51 2.14
C ASP A 238 19.09 -11.77 1.08
N SER A 239 19.70 -11.49 -0.06
CA SER A 239 19.03 -10.82 -1.18
C SER A 239 17.91 -11.67 -1.79
N SER A 240 17.99 -13.00 -1.75
CA SER A 240 16.93 -13.88 -2.25
C SER A 240 15.69 -13.83 -1.37
N HIS A 241 15.87 -13.76 -0.04
CA HIS A 241 14.78 -13.56 0.91
C HIS A 241 14.10 -12.20 0.69
N LEU A 242 14.88 -11.12 0.55
CA LEU A 242 14.36 -9.81 0.20
C LEU A 242 13.54 -9.86 -1.10
N CYS A 243 14.09 -10.42 -2.18
CA CYS A 243 13.43 -10.49 -3.48
C CYS A 243 12.12 -11.29 -3.43
N ARG A 244 12.10 -12.48 -2.80
CA ARG A 244 10.88 -13.29 -2.66
C ARG A 244 9.80 -12.56 -1.85
N SER A 245 10.18 -11.98 -0.71
CA SER A 245 9.27 -11.24 0.15
C SER A 245 8.70 -9.99 -0.55
N TRP A 246 9.55 -9.27 -1.26
CA TRP A 246 9.15 -8.08 -2.02
C TRP A 246 8.18 -8.44 -3.15
N GLN A 247 8.51 -9.48 -3.93
CA GLN A 247 7.66 -9.94 -5.03
C GLN A 247 6.30 -10.44 -4.54
N ALA A 248 6.24 -11.16 -3.42
CA ALA A 248 4.98 -11.58 -2.80
C ALA A 248 4.11 -10.39 -2.37
N SER A 249 4.74 -9.28 -1.95
CA SER A 249 4.02 -8.08 -1.51
C SER A 249 3.64 -7.16 -2.66
N TYR A 250 4.50 -6.97 -3.64
CA TYR A 250 4.35 -5.93 -4.67
C TYR A 250 4.17 -6.45 -6.09
N GLY A 251 4.38 -7.75 -6.33
CA GLY A 251 4.31 -8.35 -7.66
C GLY A 251 5.51 -8.04 -8.57
N LEU A 252 6.54 -7.37 -8.05
CA LEU A 252 7.72 -6.87 -8.76
C LEU A 252 9.00 -7.24 -8.05
N SER A 253 10.12 -7.28 -8.77
CA SER A 253 11.43 -7.37 -8.14
C SER A 253 11.85 -6.03 -7.53
N PRO A 254 12.69 -6.01 -6.47
CA PRO A 254 13.22 -4.76 -5.93
C PRO A 254 14.02 -3.94 -6.95
N SER A 255 14.63 -4.56 -7.94
CA SER A 255 15.44 -3.91 -8.98
C SER A 255 14.61 -3.09 -9.99
N TYR A 256 13.31 -3.38 -10.13
CA TYR A 256 12.44 -2.68 -11.08
C TYR A 256 12.43 -1.16 -10.90
N ALA A 257 12.31 -0.67 -9.68
CA ALA A 257 12.25 0.77 -9.41
C ALA A 257 13.61 1.51 -9.50
N ARG A 258 14.70 0.81 -9.90
CA ARG A 258 15.99 1.44 -10.23
C ARG A 258 16.05 1.97 -11.65
N ASP A 259 15.15 1.54 -12.50
CA ASP A 259 15.15 1.94 -13.90
C ASP A 259 14.40 3.29 -14.06
N ALA A 260 15.16 4.38 -14.06
CA ALA A 260 14.62 5.73 -14.21
C ALA A 260 13.90 5.96 -15.56
N SER A 261 14.08 5.08 -16.55
CA SER A 261 13.33 5.10 -17.80
C SER A 261 11.89 4.60 -17.64
N ARG A 262 11.60 3.91 -16.54
CA ARG A 262 10.32 3.26 -16.26
C ARG A 262 9.57 3.85 -15.09
N VAL A 263 10.32 4.40 -14.12
CA VAL A 263 9.79 4.85 -12.84
C VAL A 263 10.37 6.21 -12.50
N ARG A 264 9.50 7.18 -12.25
CA ARG A 264 9.87 8.49 -11.69
C ARG A 264 9.51 8.53 -10.22
N ILE A 265 10.50 8.70 -9.37
CA ILE A 265 10.33 8.82 -7.92
C ILE A 265 10.47 10.27 -7.54
N HIS A 266 9.42 10.80 -6.92
CA HIS A 266 9.37 12.14 -6.35
C HIS A 266 9.48 11.99 -4.82
N ALA A 267 10.67 12.28 -4.25
CA ALA A 267 10.97 12.12 -2.83
C ALA A 267 11.54 13.40 -2.21
#